data_2d2b211ab0dc129785a795756cb83c26
#
_entry.id   2d2b211ab0dc129785a795756cb83c26
#
_cell.length_a   1.000
_cell.length_b   1.000
_cell.length_c   1.000
_cell.angle_alpha   90.00
_cell.angle_beta   90.00
_cell.angle_gamma   90.00
#
_symmetry.space_group_name_H-M   'P 1'
#
loop_
_entity.id
_entity.type
_entity.pdbx_description
1 polymer ?
#
loop_
_entity_poly.entity_id
_entity_poly.type
_entity_poly.pdbx_seq_one_letter_code
_entity_poly.pdbx_strand_id
1 'polypeptide(L)'
;MAPIMNQKLHLNAFLVTVLALAAPAFAHHGTGVAYDSTKPTVVKGIVTDFAWRNPHAQLFLDVKDESGTVQQYAVEMNSPGVMIRQGWTKRQFKAGDEVSITVYPAKSGARVGSCIGTCKVVINGTDATPKVTVEDR
;
A
#
# COMPACT_ATOMS: atom_id res chain seq x y z
N MET A 1 58.82 -10.00 19.62
CA MET A 1 57.74 -10.99 19.73
C MET A 1 56.41 -10.22 19.83
N ALA A 2 55.67 -10.10 18.74
CA ALA A 2 54.40 -9.39 18.75
C ALA A 2 53.30 -10.31 19.32
N PRO A 3 52.41 -9.83 20.18
CA PRO A 3 51.43 -10.68 20.84
C PRO A 3 50.36 -11.16 19.86
N ILE A 4 50.20 -12.48 19.80
CA ILE A 4 49.20 -13.22 18.98
C ILE A 4 47.75 -12.87 19.40
N MET A 5 47.59 -12.06 20.45
CA MET A 5 46.29 -11.77 21.07
C MET A 5 45.36 -10.84 20.23
N ASN A 6 45.92 -10.09 19.27
CA ASN A 6 45.13 -9.13 18.49
C ASN A 6 44.40 -9.74 17.28
N GLN A 7 44.90 -10.82 16.70
CA GLN A 7 44.26 -11.42 15.50
C GLN A 7 42.89 -12.03 15.79
N LYS A 8 42.70 -12.70 16.92
CA LYS A 8 41.42 -13.28 17.31
C LYS A 8 40.37 -12.21 17.64
N LEU A 9 40.80 -11.08 18.20
CA LEU A 9 39.93 -9.96 18.53
C LEU A 9 39.40 -9.27 17.25
N HIS A 10 40.26 -9.09 16.25
CA HIS A 10 39.87 -8.51 14.97
C HIS A 10 38.98 -9.43 14.16
N LEU A 11 39.20 -10.76 14.18
CA LEU A 11 38.40 -11.75 13.51
C LEU A 11 37.00 -11.83 14.11
N ASN A 12 36.86 -11.80 15.42
CA ASN A 12 35.58 -11.78 16.11
C ASN A 12 34.82 -10.47 15.89
N ALA A 13 35.49 -9.32 15.89
CA ALA A 13 34.88 -8.03 15.58
C ALA A 13 34.36 -7.98 14.12
N PHE A 14 35.13 -8.52 13.19
CA PHE A 14 34.72 -8.60 11.78
C PHE A 14 33.51 -9.52 11.58
N LEU A 15 33.49 -10.68 12.26
CA LEU A 15 32.36 -11.62 12.19
C LEU A 15 31.07 -11.02 12.78
N VAL A 16 31.17 -10.29 13.89
CA VAL A 16 30.01 -9.60 14.50
C VAL A 16 29.49 -8.49 13.60
N THR A 17 30.40 -7.73 12.95
CA THR A 17 30.01 -6.66 12.03
C THR A 17 29.30 -7.20 10.77
N VAL A 18 29.76 -8.34 10.23
CA VAL A 18 29.12 -8.98 9.06
C VAL A 18 27.73 -9.53 9.43
N LEU A 19 27.57 -10.06 10.65
CA LEU A 19 26.28 -10.57 11.12
C LEU A 19 25.26 -9.43 11.37
N ALA A 20 25.73 -8.26 11.82
CA ALA A 20 24.88 -7.08 12.05
C ALA A 20 24.39 -6.42 10.74
N LEU A 21 25.06 -6.65 9.62
CA LEU A 21 24.67 -6.15 8.29
C LEU A 21 23.68 -7.06 7.58
N ALA A 22 23.41 -8.25 8.09
CA ALA A 22 22.34 -9.14 7.62
C ALA A 22 20.99 -8.72 8.23
N ALA A 23 20.61 -7.44 8.11
CA ALA A 23 19.23 -7.05 8.32
C ALA A 23 18.36 -7.81 7.32
N PRO A 24 17.28 -8.47 7.74
CA PRO A 24 16.38 -9.13 6.79
C PRO A 24 15.87 -8.06 5.85
N ALA A 25 16.32 -8.10 4.59
CA ALA A 25 15.65 -7.39 3.53
C ALA A 25 14.25 -8.02 3.44
N PHE A 26 13.25 -7.35 4.02
CA PHE A 26 11.86 -7.68 3.74
C PHE A 26 11.67 -7.44 2.24
N ALA A 27 11.91 -8.51 1.45
CA ALA A 27 11.57 -8.52 0.06
C ALA A 27 10.07 -8.18 -0.03
N HIS A 28 9.72 -7.16 -0.80
CA HIS A 28 8.35 -6.88 -1.16
C HIS A 28 7.75 -8.15 -1.78
N HIS A 29 7.03 -8.92 -0.96
CA HIS A 29 6.19 -9.98 -1.48
C HIS A 29 5.17 -9.31 -2.40
N GLY A 30 5.08 -9.79 -3.63
CA GLY A 30 4.15 -9.25 -4.61
C GLY A 30 2.73 -9.20 -4.04
N THR A 31 1.93 -8.23 -4.49
CA THR A 31 0.56 -7.97 -4.04
C THR A 31 -0.33 -9.23 -3.96
N GLY A 32 -0.06 -10.26 -4.78
CA GLY A 32 -0.77 -11.55 -4.75
C GLY A 32 -0.56 -12.37 -3.47
N VAL A 33 0.48 -12.10 -2.68
CA VAL A 33 0.73 -12.77 -1.39
C VAL A 33 0.04 -12.05 -0.24
N ALA A 34 -0.05 -10.71 -0.31
CA ALA A 34 -0.63 -9.87 0.75
C ALA A 34 -2.15 -9.73 0.65
N TYR A 35 -2.72 -9.73 -0.56
CA TYR A 35 -4.13 -9.46 -0.82
C TYR A 35 -4.87 -10.66 -1.42
N ASP A 36 -6.16 -10.80 -1.12
CA ASP A 36 -7.02 -11.86 -1.65
C ASP A 36 -7.73 -11.39 -2.92
N SER A 37 -7.14 -11.67 -4.07
CA SER A 37 -7.69 -11.31 -5.37
C SER A 37 -8.97 -12.07 -5.74
N THR A 38 -9.34 -13.11 -4.98
CA THR A 38 -10.55 -13.90 -5.23
C THR A 38 -11.79 -13.32 -4.54
N LYS A 39 -11.60 -12.34 -3.64
CA LYS A 39 -12.68 -11.76 -2.81
C LYS A 39 -12.74 -10.24 -2.93
N PRO A 40 -13.08 -9.69 -4.12
CA PRO A 40 -13.26 -8.25 -4.23
C PRO A 40 -14.33 -7.78 -3.25
N THR A 41 -14.00 -6.76 -2.46
CA THR A 41 -14.85 -6.23 -1.39
C THR A 41 -15.08 -4.75 -1.63
N VAL A 42 -16.32 -4.29 -1.44
CA VAL A 42 -16.63 -2.86 -1.51
C VAL A 42 -16.43 -2.24 -0.14
N VAL A 43 -15.55 -1.24 -0.05
CA VAL A 43 -15.32 -0.43 1.13
C VAL A 43 -16.00 0.91 0.93
N LYS A 44 -16.80 1.35 1.91
CA LYS A 44 -17.46 2.66 1.93
C LYS A 44 -16.98 3.45 3.14
N GLY A 45 -16.62 4.70 2.92
CA GLY A 45 -16.15 5.54 4.00
C GLY A 45 -15.95 6.99 3.58
N ILE A 46 -15.50 7.79 4.53
CA ILE A 46 -15.18 9.19 4.33
C ILE A 46 -13.66 9.33 4.19
N VAL A 47 -13.22 10.02 3.16
CA VAL A 47 -11.79 10.30 2.94
C VAL A 47 -11.24 11.13 4.09
N THR A 48 -10.16 10.65 4.70
CA THR A 48 -9.39 11.41 5.69
C THR A 48 -8.09 11.94 5.10
N ASP A 49 -7.44 11.17 4.22
CA ASP A 49 -6.20 11.59 3.53
C ASP A 49 -6.02 10.84 2.21
N PHE A 50 -5.26 11.45 1.30
CA PHE A 50 -4.80 10.83 0.07
C PHE A 50 -3.31 11.10 -0.13
N ALA A 51 -2.49 10.14 0.25
CA ALA A 51 -1.03 10.21 0.14
C ALA A 51 -0.57 9.87 -1.28
N TRP A 52 -0.29 10.89 -2.08
CA TRP A 52 0.20 10.77 -3.46
C TRP A 52 1.73 10.69 -3.49
N ARG A 53 2.31 9.51 -3.28
CA ARG A 53 3.76 9.31 -3.17
C ARG A 53 4.21 7.93 -3.64
N ASN A 54 5.48 7.81 -4.00
CA ASN A 54 6.12 6.52 -4.29
C ASN A 54 6.40 5.73 -2.98
N PRO A 55 6.45 4.39 -3.03
CA PRO A 55 6.24 3.54 -4.21
C PRO A 55 4.77 3.38 -4.60
N HIS A 56 3.83 3.54 -3.67
CA HIS A 56 2.39 3.41 -3.88
C HIS A 56 1.65 4.59 -3.26
N ALA A 57 0.69 5.13 -4.00
CA ALA A 57 -0.27 6.07 -3.42
C ALA A 57 -1.19 5.31 -2.44
N GLN A 58 -1.68 6.01 -1.41
CA GLN A 58 -2.56 5.43 -0.39
C GLN A 58 -3.74 6.34 -0.13
N LEU A 59 -4.93 5.77 -0.13
CA LEU A 59 -6.16 6.43 0.26
C LEU A 59 -6.55 5.96 1.66
N PHE A 60 -6.84 6.89 2.56
CA PHE A 60 -7.27 6.60 3.92
C PHE A 60 -8.74 7.00 4.09
N LEU A 61 -9.52 6.08 4.62
CA LEU A 61 -10.95 6.22 4.82
C LEU A 61 -11.33 5.96 6.27
N ASP A 62 -12.20 6.78 6.83
CA ASP A 62 -12.96 6.44 8.03
C ASP A 62 -14.15 5.58 7.62
N VAL A 63 -14.15 4.34 8.06
CA VAL A 63 -15.18 3.34 7.74
C VAL A 63 -15.95 2.99 9.00
N LYS A 64 -17.26 3.13 8.95
CA LYS A 64 -18.17 2.74 10.02
C LYS A 64 -18.52 1.26 9.90
N ASP A 65 -18.31 0.50 10.96
CA ASP A 65 -18.71 -0.90 11.04
C ASP A 65 -20.21 -1.05 11.40
N GLU A 66 -20.69 -2.29 11.45
CA GLU A 66 -22.08 -2.61 11.77
C GLU A 66 -22.51 -2.12 13.16
N SER A 67 -21.56 -2.00 14.10
CA SER A 67 -21.81 -1.46 15.46
C SER A 67 -21.87 0.07 15.48
N GLY A 68 -21.53 0.73 14.37
CA GLY A 68 -21.41 2.18 14.27
C GLY A 68 -20.04 2.72 14.69
N THR A 69 -19.09 1.84 15.04
CA THR A 69 -17.73 2.23 15.39
C THR A 69 -16.96 2.64 14.15
N VAL A 70 -16.34 3.81 14.20
CA VAL A 70 -15.50 4.31 13.09
C VAL A 70 -14.09 3.80 13.26
N GLN A 71 -13.56 3.20 12.19
CA GLN A 71 -12.18 2.72 12.14
C GLN A 71 -11.53 3.09 10.80
N GLN A 72 -10.26 3.44 10.85
CA GLN A 72 -9.53 3.76 9.64
C GLN A 72 -9.30 2.52 8.77
N TYR A 73 -9.47 2.68 7.48
CA TYR A 73 -9.16 1.69 6.44
C TYR A 73 -8.19 2.32 5.44
N ALA A 74 -7.12 1.60 5.08
CA ALA A 74 -6.18 2.05 4.07
C ALA A 74 -6.41 1.31 2.75
N VAL A 75 -6.33 2.03 1.63
CA VAL A 75 -6.36 1.45 0.30
C VAL A 75 -5.03 1.72 -0.38
N GLU A 76 -4.28 0.64 -0.65
CA GLU A 76 -3.06 0.71 -1.44
C GLU A 76 -3.40 0.80 -2.92
N MET A 77 -2.85 1.79 -3.60
CA MET A 77 -3.06 2.06 -5.02
C MET A 77 -1.76 1.89 -5.80
N ASN A 78 -1.78 2.08 -7.10
CA ASN A 78 -0.58 2.07 -7.92
C ASN A 78 0.36 3.23 -7.56
N SER A 79 1.61 3.18 -8.08
CA SER A 79 2.50 4.32 -7.99
C SER A 79 1.92 5.54 -8.74
N PRO A 80 2.24 6.78 -8.30
CA PRO A 80 1.76 7.99 -8.96
C PRO A 80 1.97 8.00 -10.48
N GLY A 81 3.12 7.52 -10.95
CA GLY A 81 3.42 7.45 -12.39
C GLY A 81 2.50 6.51 -13.17
N VAL A 82 2.12 5.36 -12.59
CA VAL A 82 1.13 4.45 -13.17
C VAL A 82 -0.26 5.08 -13.13
N MET A 83 -0.64 5.67 -12.01
CA MET A 83 -1.97 6.27 -11.82
C MET A 83 -2.23 7.42 -12.80
N ILE A 84 -1.24 8.27 -13.07
CA ILE A 84 -1.36 9.35 -14.08
C ILE A 84 -1.72 8.75 -15.46
N ARG A 85 -1.04 7.69 -15.87
CA ARG A 85 -1.34 7.01 -17.15
C ARG A 85 -2.72 6.36 -17.18
N GLN A 86 -3.27 6.04 -16.01
CA GLN A 86 -4.63 5.53 -15.83
C GLN A 86 -5.69 6.63 -15.73
N GLY A 87 -5.30 7.90 -15.82
CA GLY A 87 -6.20 9.05 -15.74
C GLY A 87 -6.48 9.55 -14.33
N TRP A 88 -5.74 9.06 -13.31
CA TRP A 88 -5.84 9.58 -11.95
C TRP A 88 -5.04 10.87 -11.78
N THR A 89 -5.46 11.68 -10.84
CA THR A 89 -4.74 12.90 -10.43
C THR A 89 -4.51 12.91 -8.92
N LYS A 90 -3.50 13.67 -8.47
CA LYS A 90 -3.25 13.88 -7.04
C LYS A 90 -4.39 14.58 -6.28
N ARG A 91 -5.37 15.13 -7.01
CA ARG A 91 -6.54 15.83 -6.46
C ARG A 91 -7.82 15.02 -6.59
N GLN A 92 -7.70 13.73 -6.94
CA GLN A 92 -8.84 12.84 -7.18
C GLN A 92 -9.74 12.72 -5.95
N PHE A 93 -9.12 12.62 -4.77
CA PHE A 93 -9.82 12.49 -3.50
C PHE A 93 -9.52 13.71 -2.63
N LYS A 94 -10.53 14.18 -1.93
CA LYS A 94 -10.41 15.28 -0.96
C LYS A 94 -10.91 14.80 0.40
N ALA A 95 -10.30 15.26 1.49
CA ALA A 95 -10.80 14.99 2.82
C ALA A 95 -12.28 15.42 2.93
N GLY A 96 -13.11 14.54 3.47
CA GLY A 96 -14.56 14.71 3.57
C GLY A 96 -15.35 14.12 2.41
N ASP A 97 -14.75 13.69 1.30
CA ASP A 97 -15.47 13.00 0.24
C ASP A 97 -16.02 11.66 0.75
N GLU A 98 -17.27 11.35 0.38
CA GLU A 98 -17.83 10.01 0.56
C GLU A 98 -17.37 9.12 -0.60
N VAL A 99 -16.69 8.02 -0.28
CA VAL A 99 -16.13 7.11 -1.27
C VAL A 99 -16.66 5.70 -1.09
N SER A 100 -17.01 5.07 -2.21
CA SER A 100 -17.23 3.63 -2.34
C SER A 100 -16.20 3.09 -3.33
N ILE A 101 -15.32 2.20 -2.86
CA ILE A 101 -14.21 1.65 -3.65
C ILE A 101 -14.16 0.14 -3.55
N THR A 102 -14.02 -0.55 -4.68
CA THR A 102 -13.82 -2.00 -4.70
C THR A 102 -12.35 -2.30 -4.53
N VAL A 103 -12.01 -3.12 -3.54
CA VAL A 103 -10.63 -3.48 -3.19
C VAL A 103 -10.49 -4.99 -3.05
N TYR A 104 -9.27 -5.48 -3.13
CA TYR A 104 -8.89 -6.82 -2.69
C TYR A 104 -8.38 -6.73 -1.25
N PRO A 105 -9.07 -7.33 -0.26
CA PRO A 105 -8.71 -7.20 1.15
C PRO A 105 -7.41 -7.93 1.48
N ALA A 106 -6.73 -7.49 2.54
CA ALA A 106 -5.56 -8.18 3.05
C ALA A 106 -5.93 -9.60 3.54
N LYS A 107 -5.15 -10.60 3.17
CA LYS A 107 -5.31 -12.00 3.64
C LYS A 107 -5.16 -12.13 5.15
N SER A 108 -4.43 -11.24 5.78
CA SER A 108 -4.24 -11.18 7.24
C SER A 108 -5.47 -10.73 8.02
N GLY A 109 -6.49 -10.19 7.34
CA GLY A 109 -7.64 -9.53 7.97
C GLY A 109 -7.34 -8.11 8.47
N ALA A 110 -6.14 -7.57 8.20
CA ALA A 110 -5.83 -6.17 8.49
C ALA A 110 -6.78 -5.23 7.71
N ARG A 111 -7.03 -4.04 8.27
CA ARG A 111 -7.91 -3.03 7.65
C ARG A 111 -7.18 -2.28 6.52
N VAL A 112 -6.77 -3.04 5.54
CA VAL A 112 -6.12 -2.56 4.32
C VAL A 112 -6.57 -3.40 3.14
N GLY A 113 -6.74 -2.75 1.99
CA GLY A 113 -7.06 -3.41 0.73
C GLY A 113 -6.25 -2.84 -0.41
N SER A 114 -6.14 -3.58 -1.50
CA SER A 114 -5.44 -3.18 -2.71
C SER A 114 -6.42 -2.75 -3.80
N CYS A 115 -6.16 -1.61 -4.41
CA CYS A 115 -6.76 -1.13 -5.65
C CYS A 115 -5.66 -1.01 -6.73
N ILE A 116 -4.73 -1.98 -6.75
CA ILE A 116 -3.69 -2.06 -7.79
C ILE A 116 -4.29 -2.73 -9.02
N GLY A 117 -4.23 -2.05 -10.15
CA GLY A 117 -4.95 -2.43 -11.37
C GLY A 117 -6.14 -1.53 -11.62
N THR A 118 -7.28 -2.10 -11.99
CA THR A 118 -8.55 -1.39 -12.15
C THR A 118 -9.47 -1.71 -10.99
N CYS A 119 -9.91 -0.70 -10.27
CA CYS A 119 -10.94 -0.83 -9.25
C CYS A 119 -12.07 0.15 -9.53
N LYS A 120 -13.29 -0.26 -9.20
CA LYS A 120 -14.44 0.63 -9.31
C LYS A 120 -14.43 1.63 -8.18
N VAL A 121 -14.61 2.90 -8.50
CA VAL A 121 -14.62 4.01 -7.54
C VAL A 121 -15.82 4.91 -7.80
N VAL A 122 -16.55 5.21 -6.74
CA VAL A 122 -17.63 6.20 -6.72
C VAL A 122 -17.26 7.25 -5.68
N ILE A 123 -17.29 8.53 -6.05
CA ILE A 123 -17.01 9.67 -5.17
C ILE A 123 -18.25 10.55 -5.11
N ASN A 124 -18.80 10.79 -3.94
CA ASN A 124 -20.00 11.61 -3.73
C ASN A 124 -21.16 11.21 -4.66
N GLY A 125 -21.37 9.90 -4.83
CA GLY A 125 -22.40 9.34 -5.69
C GLY A 125 -22.09 9.33 -7.19
N THR A 126 -20.97 9.88 -7.64
CA THR A 126 -20.57 9.92 -9.06
C THR A 126 -19.49 8.87 -9.35
N ASP A 127 -19.65 8.11 -10.44
CA ASP A 127 -18.63 7.18 -10.90
C ASP A 127 -17.36 7.94 -11.30
N ALA A 128 -16.29 7.68 -10.57
CA ALA A 128 -14.97 8.26 -10.74
C ALA A 128 -13.93 7.22 -11.15
N THR A 129 -14.39 6.05 -11.58
CA THR A 129 -13.53 4.97 -12.07
C THR A 129 -12.73 5.46 -13.28
N PRO A 130 -11.40 5.41 -13.27
CA PRO A 130 -10.60 5.85 -14.39
C PRO A 130 -10.94 5.03 -15.64
N LYS A 131 -11.24 5.72 -16.71
CA LYS A 131 -11.37 5.10 -18.02
C LYS A 131 -9.98 4.92 -18.56
N VAL A 132 -9.49 3.69 -18.59
CA VAL A 132 -8.27 3.36 -19.32
C VAL A 132 -8.57 3.58 -20.80
N THR A 133 -8.20 4.72 -21.33
CA THR A 133 -8.04 4.87 -22.77
C THR A 133 -6.80 4.06 -23.12
N VAL A 134 -7.00 2.82 -23.55
CA VAL A 134 -5.98 2.09 -24.32
C VAL A 134 -5.96 2.80 -25.66
N GLU A 135 -5.27 3.94 -25.73
CA GLU A 135 -4.87 4.47 -27.01
C GLU A 135 -3.72 3.61 -27.50
N ASP A 136 -3.93 3.09 -28.66
CA ASP A 136 -3.13 2.12 -29.40
C ASP A 136 -1.63 2.40 -29.41
N ARG A 137 -0.91 1.30 -29.37
CA ARG A 137 0.53 1.16 -29.62
C ARG A 137 0.96 1.73 -30.97
#